data_6ab5ca9ebca4d73152fa62d91912d67a
#
_entry.id   6ab5ca9ebca4d73152fa62d91912d67a
#
_cell.length_a   1.000
_cell.length_b   1.000
_cell.length_c   1.000
_cell.angle_alpha   90.00
_cell.angle_beta   90.00
_cell.angle_gamma   90.00
#
_symmetry.space_group_name_H-M   'P 1'
#
loop_
_entity.id
_entity.type
_entity.pdbx_description
1 polymer ?
#
loop_
_entity_poly.entity_id
_entity_poly.type
_entity_poly.pdbx_seq_one_letter_code
_entity_poly.pdbx_strand_id
1 'polypeptide(L)'
;PSVHGLADDRLRIQVDGMDLVSACGNHMNPPLSYIDPTRVGSVRVFAGITPVSVGGDSIGATIQVDSPAPEFALAGEGRRVQGQAGAFHRSNGDGMGLNLSATYATEQMSLRYDSSAAEADNYKAARDFKAAGPAASDKPAQWLGGDEVGSSSYKTRNHSLAYAFRSDEHLVEMRLGLQDIPYQNYPNQRMDMTGNDSHQFNLRYQGQYSWGQLQARAYHEKTRHAMNFGEDKQFLYGPANNVPGMPMDTEGKTTGVRVKGDITLSERDTLR
;
A
#
# COMPACT_ATOMS: atom_id res chain seq x y z
N PRO A 1 -0.33 9.63 -7.41
CA PRO A 1 -1.59 9.99 -8.05
C PRO A 1 -1.78 11.50 -8.09
N SER A 2 -2.61 11.98 -9.03
CA SER A 2 -3.05 13.37 -9.08
C SER A 2 -4.55 13.43 -9.36
N VAL A 3 -5.25 14.39 -8.77
CA VAL A 3 -6.67 14.64 -8.98
C VAL A 3 -6.86 16.14 -9.21
N HIS A 4 -7.44 16.51 -10.36
CA HIS A 4 -7.61 17.90 -10.76
C HIS A 4 -6.32 18.75 -10.71
N GLY A 5 -5.17 18.15 -11.05
CA GLY A 5 -3.87 18.81 -11.00
C GLY A 5 -3.24 18.91 -9.60
N LEU A 6 -3.91 18.46 -8.56
CA LEU A 6 -3.40 18.39 -7.19
C LEU A 6 -2.83 17.01 -6.91
N ALA A 7 -1.68 16.96 -6.25
CA ALA A 7 -0.94 15.73 -5.93
C ALA A 7 -0.34 15.81 -4.53
N ASP A 8 0.35 14.77 -4.14
CA ASP A 8 1.13 14.64 -2.90
C ASP A 8 0.25 14.87 -1.65
N ASP A 9 0.67 15.67 -0.69
CA ASP A 9 -0.04 15.92 0.57
C ASP A 9 -1.37 16.68 0.41
N ARG A 10 -1.71 17.11 -0.83
CA ARG A 10 -3.02 17.66 -1.15
C ARG A 10 -4.08 16.59 -1.34
N LEU A 11 -3.66 15.33 -1.41
CA LEU A 11 -4.54 14.16 -1.47
C LEU A 11 -4.46 13.42 -0.15
N ARG A 12 -5.60 13.17 0.46
CA ARG A 12 -5.68 12.31 1.63
C ARG A 12 -5.77 10.85 1.19
N ILE A 13 -4.89 10.01 1.72
CA ILE A 13 -4.89 8.58 1.42
C ILE A 13 -5.20 7.81 2.70
N GLN A 14 -6.24 7.00 2.64
CA GLN A 14 -6.66 6.13 3.72
C GLN A 14 -6.61 4.67 3.28
N VAL A 15 -5.98 3.83 4.10
CA VAL A 15 -5.98 2.37 3.91
C VAL A 15 -6.59 1.73 5.14
N ASP A 16 -7.65 0.97 4.97
CA ASP A 16 -8.43 0.41 6.07
C ASP A 16 -8.78 1.47 7.13
N GLY A 17 -9.07 2.71 6.69
CA GLY A 17 -9.38 3.86 7.52
C GLY A 17 -8.22 4.44 8.33
N MET A 18 -6.98 3.99 8.13
CA MET A 18 -5.76 4.63 8.60
C MET A 18 -5.38 5.75 7.65
N ASP A 19 -5.04 6.91 8.17
CA ASP A 19 -4.45 7.97 7.36
C ASP A 19 -2.96 7.66 7.13
N LEU A 20 -2.59 7.42 5.87
CA LEU A 20 -1.21 7.12 5.51
C LEU A 20 -0.47 8.36 5.05
N VAL A 21 0.73 8.54 5.56
CA VAL A 21 1.66 9.61 5.17
C VAL A 21 2.83 8.99 4.41
N SER A 22 3.30 9.66 3.36
CA SER A 22 4.48 9.21 2.63
C SER A 22 5.70 9.22 3.54
N ALA A 23 6.42 8.10 3.61
CA ALA A 23 7.74 8.06 4.25
C ALA A 23 8.81 8.74 3.36
N CYS A 24 8.55 8.90 2.06
CA CYS A 24 9.42 9.62 1.13
C CYS A 24 9.20 11.13 1.24
N GLY A 25 10.09 11.86 1.88
CA GLY A 25 9.99 13.32 2.05
C GLY A 25 9.98 14.11 0.73
N ASN A 26 10.46 13.54 -0.36
CA ASN A 26 10.43 14.13 -1.70
C ASN A 26 9.21 13.69 -2.54
N HIS A 27 8.26 12.95 -1.94
CA HIS A 27 7.04 12.43 -2.56
C HIS A 27 7.26 11.61 -3.86
N MET A 28 8.47 11.09 -4.07
CA MET A 28 8.75 10.19 -5.20
C MET A 28 7.99 8.88 -5.09
N ASN A 29 7.69 8.46 -3.86
CA ASN A 29 6.91 7.28 -3.54
C ASN A 29 5.65 7.66 -2.75
N PRO A 30 4.50 7.82 -3.42
CA PRO A 30 3.24 8.06 -2.73
C PRO A 30 2.78 6.81 -1.97
N PRO A 31 2.00 6.94 -0.87
CA PRO A 31 1.56 5.81 -0.05
C PRO A 31 0.86 4.70 -0.84
N LEU A 32 0.16 5.01 -1.94
CA LEU A 32 -0.49 4.02 -2.80
C LEU A 32 0.50 3.10 -3.54
N SER A 33 1.78 3.49 -3.68
CA SER A 33 2.80 2.64 -4.30
C SER A 33 3.22 1.47 -3.41
N TYR A 34 2.89 1.53 -2.11
CA TYR A 34 3.20 0.46 -1.14
C TYR A 34 2.05 -0.52 -0.93
N ILE A 35 0.89 -0.28 -1.56
CA ILE A 35 -0.28 -1.15 -1.37
C ILE A 35 -0.15 -2.39 -2.25
N ASP A 36 -0.30 -3.55 -1.63
CA ASP A 36 -0.43 -4.80 -2.35
C ASP A 36 -1.80 -4.90 -3.03
N PRO A 37 -1.87 -4.87 -4.38
CA PRO A 37 -3.14 -4.90 -5.09
C PRO A 37 -3.91 -6.20 -4.88
N THR A 38 -3.26 -7.29 -4.50
CA THR A 38 -3.93 -8.59 -4.26
C THR A 38 -4.80 -8.60 -3.00
N ARG A 39 -4.62 -7.59 -2.12
CA ARG A 39 -5.38 -7.42 -0.87
C ARG A 39 -6.43 -6.31 -0.92
N VAL A 40 -6.63 -5.70 -2.08
CA VAL A 40 -7.60 -4.62 -2.23
C VAL A 40 -9.00 -5.21 -2.44
N GLY A 41 -9.91 -4.89 -1.52
CA GLY A 41 -11.33 -5.21 -1.62
C GLY A 41 -12.12 -4.12 -2.33
N SER A 42 -11.83 -2.85 -2.03
CA SER A 42 -12.47 -1.71 -2.68
C SER A 42 -11.56 -0.48 -2.73
N VAL A 43 -11.79 0.37 -3.73
CA VAL A 43 -11.19 1.70 -3.84
C VAL A 43 -12.30 2.72 -4.06
N ARG A 44 -12.33 3.76 -3.23
CA ARG A 44 -13.25 4.88 -3.36
C ARG A 44 -12.48 6.18 -3.51
N VAL A 45 -12.82 6.98 -4.50
CA VAL A 45 -12.20 8.27 -4.77
C VAL A 45 -13.25 9.37 -4.60
N PHE A 46 -13.03 10.24 -3.64
CA PHE A 46 -13.81 11.46 -3.43
C PHE A 46 -13.05 12.61 -4.10
N ALA A 47 -13.37 12.90 -5.35
CA ALA A 47 -12.75 13.97 -6.10
C ALA A 47 -13.43 15.31 -5.74
N GLY A 48 -12.63 16.30 -5.36
CA GLY A 48 -13.13 17.61 -4.92
C GLY A 48 -13.47 17.63 -3.42
N ILE A 49 -14.63 18.13 -3.07
CA ILE A 49 -15.03 18.31 -1.67
C ILE A 49 -15.33 16.95 -1.03
N THR A 50 -14.49 16.57 -0.07
CA THR A 50 -14.69 15.34 0.71
C THR A 50 -15.71 15.57 1.81
N PRO A 51 -16.76 14.73 1.94
CA PRO A 51 -17.70 14.82 3.04
C PRO A 51 -17.02 14.77 4.41
N VAL A 52 -17.47 15.56 5.37
CA VAL A 52 -16.92 15.60 6.74
C VAL A 52 -16.95 14.21 7.39
N SER A 53 -17.98 13.41 7.11
CA SER A 53 -18.10 12.02 7.60
C SER A 53 -16.99 11.08 7.08
N VAL A 54 -16.28 11.44 6.01
CA VAL A 54 -15.15 10.72 5.45
C VAL A 54 -13.82 11.27 5.99
N GLY A 55 -13.83 12.54 6.45
CA GLY A 55 -12.67 13.14 7.08
C GLY A 55 -12.38 14.58 6.66
N GLY A 56 -13.01 15.11 5.63
CA GLY A 56 -13.18 16.53 5.32
C GLY A 56 -11.98 17.46 5.12
N ASP A 57 -10.78 17.06 5.41
CA ASP A 57 -9.58 17.92 5.46
C ASP A 57 -8.64 17.80 4.26
N SER A 58 -9.11 17.23 3.15
CA SER A 58 -8.32 17.18 1.91
C SER A 58 -8.68 18.34 0.98
N ILE A 59 -7.65 18.94 0.38
CA ILE A 59 -7.81 20.05 -0.59
C ILE A 59 -8.18 19.51 -1.98
N GLY A 60 -7.57 18.41 -2.39
CA GLY A 60 -7.70 17.86 -3.75
C GLY A 60 -8.68 16.70 -3.85
N ALA A 61 -8.51 15.71 -3.02
CA ALA A 61 -9.32 14.50 -3.00
C ALA A 61 -9.01 13.63 -1.78
N THR A 62 -9.92 12.71 -1.44
CA THR A 62 -9.65 11.60 -0.54
C THR A 62 -9.74 10.29 -1.31
N ILE A 63 -8.71 9.45 -1.18
CA ILE A 63 -8.67 8.10 -1.74
C ILE A 63 -8.73 7.12 -0.58
N GLN A 64 -9.76 6.30 -0.55
CA GLN A 64 -9.93 5.24 0.43
C GLN A 64 -9.71 3.89 -0.24
N VAL A 65 -8.84 3.09 0.36
CA VAL A 65 -8.58 1.70 -0.04
C VAL A 65 -8.95 0.82 1.13
N ASP A 66 -9.85 -0.10 0.93
CA ASP A 66 -10.27 -1.04 1.96
C ASP A 66 -9.90 -2.46 1.57
N SER A 67 -9.37 -3.22 2.51
CA SER A 67 -9.18 -4.67 2.38
C SER A 67 -10.54 -5.39 2.32
N PRO A 68 -10.58 -6.64 1.88
CA PRO A 68 -11.80 -7.44 1.93
C PRO A 68 -12.40 -7.48 3.34
N ALA A 69 -13.72 -7.37 3.40
CA ALA A 69 -14.46 -7.50 4.66
C ALA A 69 -14.26 -8.91 5.28
N PRO A 70 -14.35 -9.05 6.61
CA PRO A 70 -14.29 -10.36 7.24
C PRO A 70 -15.46 -11.23 6.79
N GLU A 71 -15.17 -12.48 6.48
CA GLU A 71 -16.16 -13.48 6.12
C GLU A 71 -16.45 -14.37 7.32
N PHE A 72 -17.70 -14.75 7.50
CA PHE A 72 -18.14 -15.64 8.59
C PHE A 72 -18.89 -16.83 8.00
N ALA A 73 -18.91 -17.94 8.75
CA ALA A 73 -19.77 -19.06 8.42
C ALA A 73 -21.25 -18.66 8.55
N LEU A 74 -22.10 -19.26 7.74
CA LEU A 74 -23.55 -19.10 7.85
C LEU A 74 -24.07 -19.83 9.10
N ALA A 75 -25.24 -19.44 9.56
CA ALA A 75 -25.90 -20.09 10.69
C ALA A 75 -26.08 -21.59 10.39
N GLY A 76 -25.61 -22.45 11.28
CA GLY A 76 -25.65 -23.91 11.12
C GLY A 76 -24.56 -24.52 10.24
N GLU A 77 -23.72 -23.71 9.55
CA GLU A 77 -22.59 -24.20 8.74
C GLU A 77 -21.43 -24.73 9.62
N GLY A 78 -21.39 -24.29 10.87
CA GLY A 78 -20.37 -24.63 11.84
C GLY A 78 -19.02 -23.96 11.55
N ARG A 79 -18.41 -24.24 10.40
CA ARG A 79 -17.14 -23.62 9.99
C ARG A 79 -17.08 -23.47 8.47
N ARG A 80 -16.38 -22.43 8.02
CA ARG A 80 -16.02 -22.17 6.64
C ARG A 80 -14.52 -22.11 6.50
N VAL A 81 -13.98 -22.80 5.51
CA VAL A 81 -12.55 -22.73 5.14
C VAL A 81 -12.49 -22.38 3.64
N GLN A 82 -11.79 -21.31 3.34
CA GLN A 82 -11.59 -20.84 1.96
C GLN A 82 -10.12 -20.58 1.72
N GLY A 83 -9.67 -20.80 0.50
CA GLY A 83 -8.32 -20.49 0.08
C GLY A 83 -8.28 -20.07 -1.37
N GLN A 84 -7.36 -19.17 -1.68
CA GLN A 84 -7.07 -18.76 -3.03
C GLN A 84 -5.56 -18.70 -3.21
N ALA A 85 -5.06 -19.26 -4.30
CA ALA A 85 -3.68 -19.11 -4.73
C ALA A 85 -3.65 -18.60 -6.16
N GLY A 86 -2.75 -17.70 -6.46
CA GLY A 86 -2.53 -17.15 -7.79
C GLY A 86 -1.05 -17.05 -8.08
N ALA A 87 -0.70 -17.20 -9.36
CA ALA A 87 0.65 -17.00 -9.85
C ALA A 87 0.59 -16.29 -11.20
N PHE A 88 1.60 -15.49 -11.49
CA PHE A 88 1.77 -14.91 -12.82
C PHE A 88 3.22 -15.00 -13.26
N HIS A 89 3.41 -15.04 -14.56
CA HIS A 89 4.70 -14.85 -15.21
C HIS A 89 4.53 -13.88 -16.39
N ARG A 90 5.49 -12.98 -16.54
CA ARG A 90 5.59 -12.03 -17.65
C ARG A 90 6.94 -12.20 -18.31
N SER A 91 6.97 -12.54 -19.59
CA SER A 91 8.21 -12.78 -20.33
C SER A 91 9.09 -11.53 -20.47
N ASN A 92 8.49 -10.34 -20.45
CA ASN A 92 9.26 -9.11 -20.50
C ASN A 92 9.68 -8.69 -19.09
N GLY A 93 10.99 -8.69 -18.84
CA GLY A 93 11.60 -8.48 -17.53
C GLY A 93 11.51 -9.71 -16.61
N ASP A 94 11.20 -10.89 -17.16
CA ASP A 94 11.08 -12.16 -16.43
C ASP A 94 10.28 -12.04 -15.11
N GLY A 95 9.25 -11.20 -15.17
CA GLY A 95 8.44 -10.86 -14.01
C GLY A 95 7.62 -12.04 -13.52
N MET A 96 7.75 -12.40 -12.24
CA MET A 96 6.98 -13.47 -11.62
C MET A 96 6.38 -13.03 -10.29
N GLY A 97 5.27 -13.67 -9.93
CA GLY A 97 4.67 -13.43 -8.61
C GLY A 97 3.74 -14.53 -8.20
N LEU A 98 3.60 -14.62 -6.89
CA LEU A 98 2.72 -15.55 -6.20
C LEU A 98 1.88 -14.78 -5.18
N ASN A 99 0.62 -15.20 -5.04
CA ASN A 99 -0.23 -14.73 -3.96
C ASN A 99 -1.03 -15.88 -3.36
N LEU A 100 -1.24 -15.80 -2.06
CA LEU A 100 -2.02 -16.77 -1.30
C LEU A 100 -2.94 -16.01 -0.36
N SER A 101 -4.19 -16.44 -0.28
CA SER A 101 -5.07 -16.07 0.80
C SER A 101 -5.73 -17.31 1.40
N ALA A 102 -5.91 -17.33 2.71
CA ALA A 102 -6.59 -18.40 3.42
C ALA A 102 -7.48 -17.79 4.51
N THR A 103 -8.72 -18.26 4.59
CA THR A 103 -9.69 -17.84 5.60
C THR A 103 -10.24 -19.05 6.31
N TYR A 104 -10.20 -19.00 7.64
CA TYR A 104 -10.94 -19.89 8.52
C TYR A 104 -11.99 -19.08 9.28
N ALA A 105 -13.23 -19.47 9.21
CA ALA A 105 -14.31 -18.75 9.86
C ALA A 105 -15.31 -19.70 10.53
N THR A 106 -15.84 -19.24 11.65
CA THR A 106 -17.05 -19.75 12.31
C THR A 106 -18.16 -18.71 12.19
N GLU A 107 -19.31 -18.96 12.79
CA GLU A 107 -20.38 -17.96 12.84
C GLU A 107 -19.97 -16.66 13.53
N GLN A 108 -19.05 -16.74 14.50
CA GLN A 108 -18.63 -15.60 15.33
C GLN A 108 -17.22 -15.13 15.08
N MET A 109 -16.33 -15.95 14.52
CA MET A 109 -14.92 -15.64 14.32
C MET A 109 -14.53 -15.77 12.86
N SER A 110 -13.61 -14.91 12.44
CA SER A 110 -12.95 -14.97 11.14
C SER A 110 -11.46 -14.72 11.31
N LEU A 111 -10.65 -15.61 10.78
CA LEU A 111 -9.20 -15.46 10.71
C LEU A 111 -8.79 -15.57 9.24
N ARG A 112 -8.17 -14.52 8.72
CA ARG A 112 -7.68 -14.47 7.35
C ARG A 112 -6.19 -14.15 7.33
N TYR A 113 -5.46 -14.92 6.55
CA TYR A 113 -4.06 -14.66 6.23
C TYR A 113 -3.91 -14.42 4.73
N ASP A 114 -3.20 -13.35 4.37
CA ASP A 114 -2.83 -13.04 2.99
C ASP A 114 -1.31 -12.89 2.88
N SER A 115 -0.74 -13.43 1.81
CA SER A 115 0.67 -13.30 1.48
C SER A 115 0.85 -13.09 -0.02
N SER A 116 1.77 -12.24 -0.39
CA SER A 116 2.19 -12.07 -1.79
C SER A 116 3.69 -11.85 -1.89
N ALA A 117 4.27 -12.30 -2.99
CA ALA A 117 5.64 -12.00 -3.38
C ALA A 117 5.68 -11.79 -4.90
N ALA A 118 6.42 -10.79 -5.34
CA ALA A 118 6.63 -10.54 -6.76
C ALA A 118 8.02 -9.96 -7.00
N GLU A 119 8.63 -10.32 -8.13
CA GLU A 119 9.89 -9.77 -8.58
C GLU A 119 9.91 -9.68 -10.11
N ALA A 120 10.68 -8.76 -10.63
CA ALA A 120 10.98 -8.65 -12.05
C ALA A 120 12.32 -7.98 -12.26
N ASP A 121 12.99 -8.38 -13.34
CA ASP A 121 14.14 -7.69 -13.89
C ASP A 121 13.71 -6.46 -14.70
N ASN A 122 14.69 -5.73 -15.27
CA ASN A 122 14.40 -4.63 -16.16
C ASN A 122 13.59 -5.10 -17.38
N TYR A 123 12.54 -4.37 -17.72
CA TYR A 123 11.77 -4.66 -18.93
C TYR A 123 12.46 -4.08 -20.19
N LYS A 124 12.12 -4.64 -21.35
CA LYS A 124 12.64 -4.25 -22.64
C LYS A 124 11.60 -3.52 -23.49
N ALA A 125 12.04 -2.49 -24.19
CA ALA A 125 11.24 -1.84 -25.23
C ALA A 125 11.14 -2.73 -26.48
N ALA A 126 10.21 -2.42 -27.37
CA ALA A 126 10.00 -3.19 -28.59
C ALA A 126 11.16 -3.10 -29.60
N ARG A 127 12.07 -2.17 -29.41
CA ARG A 127 13.28 -1.95 -30.23
C ARG A 127 14.30 -1.12 -29.43
N ASP A 128 15.53 -1.11 -29.90
CA ASP A 128 16.57 -0.24 -29.37
C ASP A 128 16.14 1.23 -29.45
N PHE A 129 16.28 1.95 -28.35
CA PHE A 129 16.00 3.37 -28.22
C PHE A 129 17.23 4.16 -27.74
N LYS A 130 18.31 3.45 -27.40
CA LYS A 130 19.60 3.99 -26.98
C LYS A 130 20.72 3.07 -27.47
N ALA A 131 21.98 3.52 -27.42
CA ALA A 131 23.13 2.63 -27.59
C ALA A 131 23.24 1.69 -26.38
N ALA A 132 23.60 0.43 -26.63
CA ALA A 132 23.98 -0.46 -25.56
C ALA A 132 25.28 0.02 -24.92
N GLY A 133 25.37 -0.05 -23.60
CA GLY A 133 26.54 0.46 -22.89
C GLY A 133 26.42 0.36 -21.37
N PRO A 134 27.41 0.88 -20.64
CA PRO A 134 27.37 0.93 -19.19
C PRO A 134 26.16 1.79 -18.73
N ALA A 135 25.50 1.35 -17.67
CA ALA A 135 24.33 2.02 -17.10
C ALA A 135 24.64 3.47 -16.68
N ALA A 136 25.83 3.69 -16.13
CA ALA A 136 26.36 4.97 -15.73
C ALA A 136 27.87 5.02 -15.88
N SER A 137 28.45 6.22 -15.98
CA SER A 137 29.89 6.41 -16.21
C SER A 137 30.77 5.89 -15.06
N ASP A 138 30.25 5.85 -13.85
CA ASP A 138 30.91 5.34 -12.64
C ASP A 138 30.62 3.85 -12.37
N LYS A 139 29.86 3.19 -13.24
CA LYS A 139 29.48 1.78 -13.14
C LYS A 139 29.75 1.02 -14.45
N PRO A 140 31.00 0.92 -14.88
CA PRO A 140 31.34 0.36 -16.21
C PRO A 140 31.02 -1.14 -16.32
N ALA A 141 30.90 -1.84 -15.20
CA ALA A 141 30.56 -3.27 -15.16
C ALA A 141 29.05 -3.52 -15.30
N GLN A 142 28.20 -2.53 -15.00
CA GLN A 142 26.74 -2.62 -15.13
C GLN A 142 26.36 -2.25 -16.56
N TRP A 143 26.00 -3.24 -17.36
CA TRP A 143 25.73 -3.08 -18.79
C TRP A 143 24.23 -3.17 -19.08
N LEU A 144 23.71 -2.22 -19.83
CA LEU A 144 22.32 -2.21 -20.30
C LEU A 144 22.26 -2.38 -21.84
N GLY A 145 21.36 -3.23 -22.29
CA GLY A 145 21.04 -3.39 -23.71
C GLY A 145 20.45 -2.12 -24.32
N GLY A 146 20.47 -2.03 -25.65
CA GLY A 146 19.88 -0.89 -26.38
C GLY A 146 18.37 -0.76 -26.20
N ASP A 147 17.69 -1.89 -26.00
CA ASP A 147 16.26 -2.02 -25.77
C ASP A 147 15.89 -2.04 -24.28
N GLU A 148 16.86 -2.19 -23.38
CA GLU A 148 16.62 -2.35 -21.96
C GLU A 148 16.33 -1.02 -21.25
N VAL A 149 15.22 -0.99 -20.50
CA VAL A 149 14.82 0.16 -19.70
C VAL A 149 15.40 -0.02 -18.29
N GLY A 150 16.55 0.60 -18.05
CA GLY A 150 17.23 0.55 -16.77
C GLY A 150 16.35 1.12 -15.63
N SER A 151 16.59 0.67 -14.42
CA SER A 151 15.82 1.05 -13.22
C SER A 151 14.33 0.74 -13.32
N SER A 152 13.98 -0.40 -13.91
CA SER A 152 12.59 -0.86 -13.97
C SER A 152 12.33 -2.17 -13.22
N SER A 153 13.37 -2.75 -12.61
CA SER A 153 13.29 -3.94 -11.79
C SER A 153 12.66 -3.67 -10.41
N TYR A 154 12.06 -4.68 -9.82
CA TYR A 154 11.47 -4.59 -8.48
C TYR A 154 11.42 -5.95 -7.77
N LYS A 155 11.33 -5.89 -6.43
CA LYS A 155 11.07 -7.05 -5.58
C LYS A 155 10.22 -6.62 -4.39
N THR A 156 9.13 -7.36 -4.13
CA THR A 156 8.19 -7.05 -3.04
C THR A 156 7.71 -8.32 -2.35
N ARG A 157 7.49 -8.22 -1.05
CA ARG A 157 6.89 -9.26 -0.20
C ARG A 157 5.91 -8.62 0.76
N ASN A 158 4.74 -9.20 0.88
CA ASN A 158 3.69 -8.71 1.75
C ASN A 158 3.06 -9.84 2.55
N HIS A 159 2.73 -9.56 3.81
CA HIS A 159 1.99 -10.46 4.67
C HIS A 159 0.91 -9.68 5.43
N SER A 160 -0.23 -10.28 5.63
CA SER A 160 -1.28 -9.71 6.45
C SER A 160 -2.01 -10.79 7.22
N LEU A 161 -2.33 -10.49 8.47
CA LEU A 161 -3.18 -11.30 9.32
C LEU A 161 -4.35 -10.46 9.79
N ALA A 162 -5.56 -10.90 9.50
CA ALA A 162 -6.78 -10.25 9.94
C ALA A 162 -7.59 -11.21 10.83
N TYR A 163 -7.98 -10.72 11.98
CA TYR A 163 -8.88 -11.41 12.90
C TYR A 163 -10.13 -10.57 13.09
N ALA A 164 -11.30 -11.19 13.04
CA ALA A 164 -12.56 -10.55 13.35
C ALA A 164 -13.39 -11.43 14.29
N PHE A 165 -14.04 -10.77 15.22
CA PHE A 165 -15.01 -11.39 16.13
C PHE A 165 -16.31 -10.59 16.09
N ARG A 166 -17.43 -11.27 15.90
CA ARG A 166 -18.77 -10.70 15.99
C ARG A 166 -19.59 -11.39 17.06
N SER A 167 -20.37 -10.62 17.76
CA SER A 167 -21.37 -11.09 18.72
C SER A 167 -22.57 -10.18 18.62
N ASP A 168 -23.71 -10.75 18.23
CA ASP A 168 -24.97 -10.02 18.02
C ASP A 168 -24.75 -8.74 17.17
N GLU A 169 -24.81 -7.59 17.79
CA GLU A 169 -24.72 -6.27 17.17
C GLU A 169 -23.31 -5.66 17.24
N HIS A 170 -22.29 -6.43 17.64
CA HIS A 170 -20.93 -5.97 17.85
C HIS A 170 -19.93 -6.67 16.95
N LEU A 171 -19.00 -5.92 16.39
CA LEU A 171 -17.91 -6.40 15.57
C LEU A 171 -16.58 -5.78 16.04
N VAL A 172 -15.60 -6.63 16.29
CA VAL A 172 -14.21 -6.23 16.53
C VAL A 172 -13.35 -6.80 15.42
N GLU A 173 -12.52 -5.97 14.81
CA GLU A 173 -11.57 -6.37 13.78
C GLU A 173 -10.16 -5.93 14.18
N MET A 174 -9.21 -6.83 14.10
CA MET A 174 -7.78 -6.55 14.25
C MET A 174 -7.05 -6.94 12.98
N ARG A 175 -6.14 -6.10 12.51
CA ARG A 175 -5.34 -6.35 11.32
C ARG A 175 -3.89 -6.02 11.58
N LEU A 176 -3.01 -6.94 11.18
CA LEU A 176 -1.57 -6.79 11.18
C LEU A 176 -1.09 -6.84 9.73
N GLY A 177 -0.20 -5.93 9.34
CA GLY A 177 0.42 -5.89 8.02
C GLY A 177 1.93 -5.80 8.15
N LEU A 178 2.62 -6.57 7.30
CA LEU A 178 4.07 -6.53 7.13
C LEU A 178 4.36 -6.39 5.65
N GLN A 179 5.24 -5.46 5.30
CA GLN A 179 5.73 -5.28 3.94
C GLN A 179 7.23 -5.16 3.94
N ASP A 180 7.88 -5.87 3.04
CA ASP A 180 9.29 -5.79 2.73
C ASP A 180 9.45 -5.58 1.22
N ILE A 181 10.02 -4.44 0.82
CA ILE A 181 10.37 -4.13 -0.56
C ILE A 181 11.87 -3.88 -0.59
N PRO A 182 12.68 -4.92 -0.85
CA PRO A 182 14.15 -4.79 -0.90
C PRO A 182 14.62 -3.76 -1.92
N TYR A 183 13.92 -3.64 -3.03
CA TYR A 183 14.11 -2.61 -4.03
C TYR A 183 12.87 -2.43 -4.92
N GLN A 184 12.66 -1.20 -5.35
CA GLN A 184 11.73 -0.85 -6.43
C GLN A 184 12.32 0.31 -7.19
N ASN A 185 12.65 0.08 -8.45
CA ASN A 185 13.37 1.03 -9.27
C ASN A 185 12.41 1.84 -10.14
N TYR A 186 12.80 3.06 -10.50
CA TYR A 186 11.95 4.03 -11.19
C TYR A 186 12.68 4.65 -12.38
N PRO A 187 12.38 4.22 -13.63
CA PRO A 187 13.06 4.73 -14.82
C PRO A 187 12.96 6.25 -15.01
N ASN A 188 11.86 6.82 -14.53
CA ASN A 188 11.53 8.24 -14.72
C ASN A 188 11.89 9.12 -13.51
N GLN A 189 12.58 8.57 -12.51
CA GLN A 189 12.99 9.32 -11.31
C GLN A 189 14.49 9.34 -11.16
N ARG A 190 15.00 10.28 -10.38
CA ARG A 190 16.44 10.43 -10.15
C ARG A 190 17.01 9.32 -9.26
N MET A 191 16.25 8.85 -8.28
CA MET A 191 16.66 7.81 -7.34
C MET A 191 15.75 6.60 -7.46
N ASP A 192 16.29 5.47 -7.06
CA ASP A 192 15.56 4.21 -6.88
C ASP A 192 15.27 3.99 -5.40
N MET A 193 14.23 3.25 -5.09
CA MET A 193 13.97 2.77 -3.75
C MET A 193 14.84 1.55 -3.48
N THR A 194 15.72 1.65 -2.49
CA THR A 194 16.69 0.61 -2.10
C THR A 194 16.29 -0.12 -0.83
N GLY A 195 15.11 0.18 -0.31
CA GLY A 195 14.51 -0.50 0.83
C GLY A 195 13.23 0.19 1.28
N ASN A 196 12.22 -0.60 1.63
CA ASN A 196 11.00 -0.11 2.27
C ASN A 196 10.41 -1.21 3.15
N ASP A 197 10.52 -1.03 4.47
CA ASP A 197 9.97 -1.94 5.47
C ASP A 197 8.81 -1.25 6.18
N SER A 198 7.63 -1.86 6.15
CA SER A 198 6.45 -1.31 6.81
C SER A 198 5.79 -2.32 7.75
N HIS A 199 5.39 -1.83 8.91
CA HIS A 199 4.63 -2.55 9.92
C HIS A 199 3.34 -1.78 10.21
N GLN A 200 2.21 -2.46 10.14
CA GLN A 200 0.90 -1.85 10.34
C GLN A 200 0.11 -2.63 11.39
N PHE A 201 -0.53 -1.90 12.27
CA PHE A 201 -1.52 -2.38 13.23
C PHE A 201 -2.79 -1.56 13.12
N ASN A 202 -3.94 -2.21 13.04
CA ASN A 202 -5.24 -1.56 12.97
C ASN A 202 -6.25 -2.36 13.80
N LEU A 203 -6.89 -1.69 14.74
CA LEU A 203 -7.98 -2.22 15.57
C LEU A 203 -9.23 -1.40 15.31
N ARG A 204 -10.31 -2.05 14.92
CA ARG A 204 -11.61 -1.44 14.69
C ARG A 204 -12.66 -2.10 15.55
N TYR A 205 -13.51 -1.29 16.15
CA TYR A 205 -14.74 -1.71 16.79
C TYR A 205 -15.93 -1.07 16.09
N GLN A 206 -17.02 -1.80 15.94
CA GLN A 206 -18.31 -1.32 15.48
C GLN A 206 -19.40 -1.97 16.34
N GLY A 207 -20.27 -1.15 16.89
CA GLY A 207 -21.40 -1.62 17.68
C GLY A 207 -22.69 -0.91 17.30
N GLN A 208 -23.77 -1.67 17.24
CA GLN A 208 -25.13 -1.16 17.10
C GLN A 208 -25.78 -1.08 18.47
N TYR A 209 -26.42 0.03 18.76
CA TYR A 209 -27.05 0.34 20.03
C TYR A 209 -28.46 0.87 19.79
N SER A 210 -29.29 0.90 20.82
CA SER A 210 -30.65 1.48 20.74
C SER A 210 -30.67 2.94 20.31
N TRP A 211 -29.58 3.68 20.56
CA TRP A 211 -29.44 5.09 20.18
C TRP A 211 -28.79 5.32 18.81
N GLY A 212 -28.29 4.25 18.16
CA GLY A 212 -27.60 4.35 16.89
C GLY A 212 -26.34 3.50 16.81
N GLN A 213 -25.34 3.92 16.06
CA GLN A 213 -24.11 3.16 15.82
C GLN A 213 -22.89 3.88 16.37
N LEU A 214 -21.99 3.12 17.01
CA LEU A 214 -20.65 3.57 17.41
C LEU A 214 -19.59 2.84 16.59
N GLN A 215 -18.63 3.59 16.07
CA GLN A 215 -17.42 3.05 15.48
C GLN A 215 -16.21 3.66 16.19
N ALA A 216 -15.26 2.84 16.57
CA ALA A 216 -13.98 3.26 17.13
C ALA A 216 -12.84 2.57 16.36
N ARG A 217 -11.74 3.28 16.19
CA ARG A 217 -10.54 2.77 15.53
C ARG A 217 -9.31 3.29 16.24
N ALA A 218 -8.33 2.41 16.41
CA ALA A 218 -6.99 2.77 16.82
C ALA A 218 -6.00 2.10 15.86
N TYR A 219 -4.98 2.84 15.44
CA TYR A 219 -4.01 2.30 14.50
C TYR A 219 -2.61 2.84 14.73
N HIS A 220 -1.64 2.08 14.28
CA HIS A 220 -0.24 2.47 14.23
C HIS A 220 0.38 1.94 12.94
N GLU A 221 1.14 2.79 12.27
CA GLU A 221 1.99 2.43 11.13
C GLU A 221 3.40 2.96 11.38
N LYS A 222 4.38 2.16 10.97
CA LYS A 222 5.78 2.54 10.92
C LYS A 222 6.38 2.04 9.63
N THR A 223 6.93 2.95 8.84
CA THR A 223 7.62 2.64 7.58
C THR A 223 9.04 3.21 7.62
N ARG A 224 10.03 2.36 7.36
CA ARG A 224 11.41 2.75 7.06
C ARG A 224 11.58 2.73 5.56
N HIS A 225 12.10 3.80 5.01
CA HIS A 225 12.20 4.01 3.58
C HIS A 225 13.59 4.51 3.22
N ALA A 226 14.25 3.81 2.30
CA ALA A 226 15.56 4.15 1.80
C ALA A 226 15.53 4.38 0.29
N MET A 227 16.15 5.45 -0.15
CA MET A 227 16.38 5.75 -1.56
C MET A 227 17.84 6.08 -1.81
N ASN A 228 18.32 5.66 -2.99
CA ASN A 228 19.66 5.97 -3.47
C ASN A 228 19.69 5.86 -5.01
N PHE A 229 20.85 6.06 -5.60
CA PHE A 229 21.07 5.66 -6.98
C PHE A 229 21.24 4.14 -7.04
N GLY A 230 20.33 3.47 -7.71
CA GLY A 230 20.39 2.02 -7.97
C GLY A 230 21.54 1.63 -8.93
N GLU A 231 21.60 0.37 -9.27
CA GLU A 231 22.67 -0.16 -10.13
C GLU A 231 22.71 0.47 -11.52
N ASP A 232 21.54 0.84 -12.04
CA ASP A 232 21.38 1.43 -13.38
C ASP A 232 21.49 2.95 -13.40
N LYS A 233 21.82 3.59 -12.27
CA LYS A 233 21.93 5.06 -12.16
C LYS A 233 23.31 5.48 -11.70
N GLN A 234 23.70 6.66 -12.13
CA GLN A 234 25.00 7.23 -11.74
C GLN A 234 25.00 7.59 -10.26
N PHE A 235 25.97 7.05 -9.52
CA PHE A 235 26.18 7.35 -8.10
C PHE A 235 26.99 8.63 -7.91
N LEU A 236 28.00 8.84 -8.75
CA LEU A 236 28.82 10.06 -8.75
C LEU A 236 28.33 11.03 -9.83
N TYR A 237 28.34 12.31 -9.55
CA TYR A 237 27.93 13.35 -10.50
C TYR A 237 28.82 14.59 -10.40
N GLY A 238 28.50 15.62 -11.18
CA GLY A 238 29.28 16.83 -11.32
C GLY A 238 30.32 16.75 -12.46
N PRO A 239 30.95 17.87 -12.84
CA PRO A 239 31.87 17.90 -13.99
C PRO A 239 33.08 16.97 -13.86
N ALA A 240 33.55 16.76 -12.63
CA ALA A 240 34.67 15.84 -12.32
C ALA A 240 34.22 14.43 -11.96
N ASN A 241 32.90 14.13 -12.00
CA ASN A 241 32.31 12.84 -11.62
C ASN A 241 32.81 12.34 -10.24
N ASN A 242 32.89 13.24 -9.28
CA ASN A 242 33.44 12.98 -7.95
C ASN A 242 32.50 13.38 -6.80
N VAL A 243 31.30 13.84 -7.09
CA VAL A 243 30.28 14.19 -6.09
C VAL A 243 29.41 12.96 -5.84
N PRO A 244 29.44 12.36 -4.64
CA PRO A 244 28.58 11.23 -4.33
C PRO A 244 27.10 11.58 -4.46
N GLY A 245 26.29 10.61 -4.84
CA GLY A 245 24.84 10.71 -4.75
C GLY A 245 24.37 10.97 -3.32
N MET A 246 23.14 11.43 -3.17
CA MET A 246 22.55 11.69 -1.84
C MET A 246 21.66 10.50 -1.44
N PRO A 247 22.16 9.53 -0.66
CA PRO A 247 21.30 8.54 -0.05
C PRO A 247 20.30 9.23 0.88
N MET A 248 19.06 8.75 0.87
CA MET A 248 18.00 9.25 1.72
C MET A 248 17.42 8.07 2.52
N ASP A 249 17.59 8.11 3.83
CA ASP A 249 16.99 7.20 4.77
C ASP A 249 15.96 7.95 5.60
N THR A 250 14.72 7.52 5.53
CA THR A 250 13.61 8.18 6.22
C THR A 250 12.78 7.17 7.01
N GLU A 251 12.10 7.65 8.02
CA GLU A 251 11.16 6.89 8.82
C GLU A 251 9.87 7.68 8.97
N GLY A 252 8.76 7.08 8.50
CA GLY A 252 7.41 7.57 8.75
C GLY A 252 6.78 6.80 9.91
N LYS A 253 6.08 7.52 10.80
CA LYS A 253 5.27 6.94 11.87
C LYS A 253 3.94 7.64 11.94
N THR A 254 2.88 6.88 11.93
CA THR A 254 1.53 7.40 12.11
C THR A 254 0.84 6.63 13.22
N THR A 255 0.26 7.35 14.18
CA THR A 255 -0.60 6.77 15.22
C THR A 255 -1.88 7.57 15.26
N GLY A 256 -3.02 6.91 15.19
CA GLY A 256 -4.30 7.59 15.19
C GLY A 256 -5.37 6.86 15.96
N VAL A 257 -6.31 7.64 16.46
CA VAL A 257 -7.56 7.18 17.04
C VAL A 257 -8.70 7.94 16.38
N ARG A 258 -9.76 7.22 16.01
CA ARG A 258 -10.98 7.81 15.46
C ARG A 258 -12.18 7.21 16.16
N VAL A 259 -13.10 8.07 16.53
CA VAL A 259 -14.41 7.67 17.07
C VAL A 259 -15.46 8.36 16.24
N LYS A 260 -16.48 7.62 15.81
CA LYS A 260 -17.63 8.10 15.05
C LYS A 260 -18.89 7.54 15.68
N GLY A 261 -19.86 8.41 15.93
CA GLY A 261 -21.21 8.05 16.37
C GLY A 261 -22.24 8.49 15.33
N ASP A 262 -23.11 7.58 14.92
CA ASP A 262 -24.32 7.90 14.16
C ASP A 262 -25.51 7.78 15.12
N ILE A 263 -26.06 8.91 15.56
CA ILE A 263 -27.11 8.96 16.60
C ILE A 263 -28.47 9.13 15.92
N THR A 264 -29.36 8.19 16.11
CA THR A 264 -30.74 8.24 15.63
C THR A 264 -31.56 9.18 16.52
N LEU A 265 -31.92 10.36 15.99
CA LEU A 265 -32.72 11.34 16.71
C LEU A 265 -34.21 11.11 16.51
N SER A 266 -34.61 10.62 15.33
CA SER A 266 -35.97 10.25 14.97
C SER A 266 -35.95 9.20 13.86
N GLU A 267 -37.10 8.73 13.38
CA GLU A 267 -37.18 7.85 12.20
C GLU A 267 -36.58 8.46 10.92
N ARG A 268 -36.43 9.79 10.87
CA ARG A 268 -35.98 10.55 9.68
C ARG A 268 -34.64 11.24 9.88
N ASP A 269 -34.22 11.44 11.13
CA ASP A 269 -33.06 12.28 11.45
C ASP A 269 -31.96 11.50 12.14
N THR A 270 -30.77 11.59 11.62
CA THR A 270 -29.54 10.99 12.19
C THR A 270 -28.46 12.07 12.32
N LEU A 271 -27.91 12.22 13.51
CA LEU A 271 -26.73 13.04 13.78
C LEU A 271 -25.48 12.20 13.58
N ARG A 272 -24.51 12.72 12.81
CA ARG A 272 -23.21 12.07 12.53
C ARG A 272 -22.04 12.93 12.97
#